data_e9ad5f6afb42e2142600ea23d2aaf780
#
_entry.id   e9ad5f6afb42e2142600ea23d2aaf780
#
_cell.length_a   1.000
_cell.length_b   1.000
_cell.length_c   1.000
_cell.angle_alpha   90.00
_cell.angle_beta   90.00
_cell.angle_gamma   90.00
#
_symmetry.space_group_name_H-M   'P 1'
#
loop_
_entity.id
_entity.type
_entity.pdbx_description
1 polymer ?
#
loop_
_entity_poly.entity_id
_entity_poly.type
_entity_poly.pdbx_seq_one_letter_code
_entity_poly.pdbx_strand_id
1 'polypeptide(L)'
;DKGDFGTFLDEFFKAIHSRYDIEKPNVQRLIRRKLNIINRLKEENRALKQAALEKEKALVKYAREYILMGDECLKHDMKEAAMKNYEKAVTLCPKFKEAWKKIKKLEKEMLKR
;
A
#
# COMPACT_ATOMS: atom_id res chain seq x y z
N ASP A 1 4.84 13.75 -3.73
CA ASP A 1 4.42 14.91 -2.98
C ASP A 1 3.91 16.00 -3.91
N LYS A 2 2.71 16.51 -3.63
CA LYS A 2 2.06 17.52 -4.48
C LYS A 2 2.83 18.84 -4.51
N GLY A 3 3.49 19.22 -3.40
CA GLY A 3 4.27 20.44 -3.31
C GLY A 3 5.47 20.43 -4.22
N ASP A 4 6.20 19.33 -4.24
CA ASP A 4 7.40 19.18 -5.06
C ASP A 4 7.07 19.20 -6.55
N PHE A 5 5.96 18.56 -6.95
CA PHE A 5 5.52 18.54 -8.33
C PHE A 5 5.09 19.94 -8.80
N GLY A 6 4.33 20.67 -7.99
CA GLY A 6 3.92 22.05 -8.32
C GLY A 6 5.11 22.99 -8.43
N THR A 7 6.06 22.90 -7.49
CA THR A 7 7.30 23.70 -7.52
C THR A 7 8.13 23.40 -8.76
N PHE A 8 8.24 22.12 -9.12
CA PHE A 8 8.96 21.70 -10.33
C PHE A 8 8.34 22.33 -11.60
N LEU A 9 7.02 22.32 -11.73
CA LEU A 9 6.34 22.91 -12.87
C LEU A 9 6.56 24.42 -12.94
N ASP A 10 6.47 25.12 -11.81
CA ASP A 10 6.71 26.57 -11.76
C ASP A 10 8.11 26.93 -12.19
N GLU A 11 9.11 26.21 -11.69
CA GLU A 11 10.51 26.41 -12.06
C GLU A 11 10.75 26.11 -13.53
N PHE A 12 10.13 25.04 -14.04
CA PHE A 12 10.22 24.66 -15.44
C PHE A 12 9.69 25.75 -16.37
N PHE A 13 8.51 26.29 -16.08
CA PHE A 13 7.92 27.38 -16.84
C PHE A 13 8.74 28.66 -16.77
N LYS A 14 9.25 29.02 -15.59
CA LYS A 14 10.14 30.18 -15.43
C LYS A 14 11.40 30.04 -16.25
N ALA A 15 12.02 28.88 -16.24
CA ALA A 15 13.23 28.62 -17.03
C ALA A 15 12.96 28.75 -18.53
N ILE A 16 11.82 28.27 -19.00
CA ILE A 16 11.42 28.41 -20.42
C ILE A 16 11.20 29.87 -20.79
N HIS A 17 10.45 30.61 -19.94
CA HIS A 17 10.19 32.04 -20.17
C HIS A 17 11.45 32.87 -20.22
N SER A 18 12.47 32.55 -19.43
CA SER A 18 13.71 33.30 -19.37
C SER A 18 14.68 32.96 -20.50
N ARG A 19 14.59 31.79 -21.10
CA ARG A 19 15.54 31.29 -22.11
C ARG A 19 14.98 31.25 -23.51
N TYR A 20 13.69 31.05 -23.68
CA TYR A 20 13.07 30.79 -24.96
C TYR A 20 11.85 31.65 -25.18
N ASP A 21 11.60 31.98 -26.43
CA ASP A 21 10.35 32.57 -26.86
C ASP A 21 9.29 31.45 -26.92
N ILE A 22 8.35 31.50 -25.99
CA ILE A 22 7.29 30.48 -25.85
C ILE A 22 6.39 30.39 -27.09
N GLU A 23 6.28 31.50 -27.86
CA GLU A 23 5.44 31.52 -29.04
C GLU A 23 6.05 30.76 -30.23
N LYS A 24 7.33 30.44 -30.18
CA LYS A 24 7.95 29.64 -31.25
C LYS A 24 7.40 28.21 -31.27
N PRO A 25 7.02 27.69 -32.46
CA PRO A 25 6.44 26.35 -32.56
C PRO A 25 7.32 25.24 -31.99
N ASN A 26 8.65 25.34 -32.11
CA ASN A 26 9.58 24.35 -31.59
C ASN A 26 9.56 24.29 -30.07
N VAL A 27 9.49 25.44 -29.41
CA VAL A 27 9.41 25.55 -27.96
C VAL A 27 8.06 25.00 -27.46
N GLN A 28 6.97 25.35 -28.12
CA GLN A 28 5.63 24.82 -27.80
C GLN A 28 5.57 23.29 -27.90
N ARG A 29 6.22 22.76 -28.95
CA ARG A 29 6.30 21.30 -29.14
C ARG A 29 7.06 20.61 -28.00
N LEU A 30 8.19 21.22 -27.59
CA LEU A 30 8.99 20.71 -26.46
C LEU A 30 8.22 20.73 -25.16
N ILE A 31 7.52 21.82 -24.86
CA ILE A 31 6.69 21.95 -23.66
C ILE A 31 5.61 20.87 -23.65
N ARG A 32 4.90 20.69 -24.75
CA ARG A 32 3.83 19.69 -24.88
C ARG A 32 4.37 18.29 -24.65
N ARG A 33 5.52 17.94 -25.23
CA ARG A 33 6.16 16.65 -25.05
C ARG A 33 6.48 16.39 -23.57
N LYS A 34 7.08 17.38 -22.90
CA LYS A 34 7.44 17.24 -21.48
C LYS A 34 6.22 17.13 -20.57
N LEU A 35 5.17 17.88 -20.85
CA LEU A 35 3.91 17.77 -20.11
C LEU A 35 3.26 16.41 -20.30
N ASN A 36 3.31 15.84 -21.50
CA ASN A 36 2.78 14.50 -21.76
C ASN A 36 3.54 13.43 -20.96
N ILE A 37 4.87 13.54 -20.88
CA ILE A 37 5.70 12.63 -20.10
C ILE A 37 5.34 12.73 -18.61
N ILE A 38 5.21 13.94 -18.07
CA ILE A 38 4.85 14.18 -16.67
C ILE A 38 3.48 13.57 -16.36
N ASN A 39 2.49 13.78 -17.23
CA ASN A 39 1.16 13.24 -17.05
C ASN A 39 1.16 11.72 -17.06
N ARG A 40 1.92 11.09 -17.96
CA ARG A 40 2.07 9.64 -18.03
C ARG A 40 2.66 9.07 -16.75
N LEU A 41 3.74 9.67 -16.24
CA LEU A 41 4.38 9.25 -14.99
C LEU A 41 3.43 9.37 -13.80
N LYS A 42 2.64 10.44 -13.77
CA LYS A 42 1.64 10.65 -12.73
C LYS A 42 0.57 9.57 -12.73
N GLU A 43 0.10 9.16 -13.91
CA GLU A 43 -0.88 8.07 -14.06
C GLU A 43 -0.29 6.73 -13.65
N GLU A 44 0.95 6.44 -14.05
CA GLU A 44 1.65 5.21 -13.67
C GLU A 44 1.81 5.11 -12.15
N ASN A 45 2.20 6.21 -11.49
CA ASN A 45 2.34 6.26 -10.03
C ASN A 45 1.00 6.02 -9.33
N ARG A 46 -0.07 6.59 -9.86
CA ARG A 46 -1.42 6.39 -9.32
C ARG A 46 -1.84 4.93 -9.42
N ALA A 47 -1.59 4.30 -10.58
CA ALA A 47 -1.90 2.89 -10.79
C ALA A 47 -1.12 1.97 -9.85
N LEU A 48 0.19 2.25 -9.64
CA LEU A 48 1.02 1.49 -8.72
C LEU A 48 0.53 1.60 -7.28
N LYS A 49 0.14 2.79 -6.83
CA LYS A 49 -0.41 3.00 -5.49
C LYS A 49 -1.72 2.25 -5.31
N GLN A 50 -2.57 2.26 -6.32
CA GLN A 50 -3.85 1.55 -6.28
C GLN A 50 -3.65 0.04 -6.22
N ALA A 51 -2.73 -0.51 -7.02
CA ALA A 51 -2.39 -1.93 -7.00
C ALA A 51 -1.84 -2.37 -5.65
N ALA A 52 -0.97 -1.56 -5.04
CA ALA A 52 -0.42 -1.85 -3.71
C ALA A 52 -1.51 -1.85 -2.64
N LEU A 53 -2.46 -0.92 -2.71
CA LEU A 53 -3.58 -0.85 -1.77
C LEU A 53 -4.49 -2.07 -1.89
N GLU A 54 -4.80 -2.50 -3.11
CA GLU A 54 -5.64 -3.68 -3.36
C GLU A 54 -4.97 -4.96 -2.86
N LYS A 55 -3.66 -5.08 -3.06
CA LYS A 55 -2.87 -6.20 -2.54
C LYS A 55 -2.93 -6.26 -1.01
N GLU A 56 -2.79 -5.11 -0.35
CA GLU A 56 -2.88 -5.02 1.11
C GLU A 56 -4.26 -5.44 1.61
N LYS A 57 -5.33 -4.98 0.95
CA LYS A 57 -6.70 -5.38 1.29
C LYS A 57 -6.91 -6.88 1.15
N ALA A 58 -6.36 -7.50 0.12
CA ALA A 58 -6.45 -8.94 -0.09
C ALA A 58 -5.74 -9.72 1.03
N LEU A 59 -4.55 -9.26 1.46
CA LEU A 59 -3.81 -9.87 2.56
C LEU A 59 -4.59 -9.80 3.88
N VAL A 60 -5.21 -8.67 4.17
CA VAL A 60 -6.04 -8.50 5.36
C VAL A 60 -7.25 -9.46 5.32
N LYS A 61 -7.86 -9.62 4.16
CA LYS A 61 -8.99 -10.55 3.97
C LYS A 61 -8.57 -11.99 4.30
N TYR A 62 -7.45 -12.46 3.75
CA TYR A 62 -6.93 -13.79 4.02
C TYR A 62 -6.53 -13.97 5.47
N ALA A 63 -5.92 -12.96 6.08
CA ALA A 63 -5.58 -12.99 7.50
C ALA A 63 -6.83 -13.18 8.36
N ARG A 64 -7.91 -12.48 8.06
CA ARG A 64 -9.18 -12.64 8.77
C ARG A 64 -9.76 -14.05 8.63
N GLU A 65 -9.64 -14.64 7.45
CA GLU A 65 -10.07 -16.03 7.22
C GLU A 65 -9.31 -17.00 8.10
N TYR A 66 -7.99 -16.83 8.26
CA TYR A 66 -7.19 -17.65 9.16
C TYR A 66 -7.59 -17.45 10.63
N ILE A 67 -7.92 -16.22 11.02
CA ILE A 67 -8.42 -15.97 12.38
C ILE A 67 -9.72 -16.70 12.63
N LEU A 68 -10.65 -16.70 11.68
CA LEU A 68 -11.91 -17.42 11.79
C LEU A 68 -11.68 -18.94 11.88
N MET A 69 -10.74 -19.48 11.11
CA MET A 69 -10.36 -20.89 11.19
C MET A 69 -9.77 -21.22 12.57
N GLY A 70 -8.94 -20.33 13.11
CA GLY A 70 -8.40 -20.49 14.46
C GLY A 70 -9.49 -20.47 15.52
N ASP A 71 -10.46 -19.57 15.40
CA ASP A 71 -11.60 -19.50 16.32
C ASP A 71 -12.43 -20.78 16.27
N GLU A 72 -12.66 -21.36 15.09
CA GLU A 72 -13.33 -22.65 14.94
C GLU A 72 -12.54 -23.77 15.61
N CYS A 73 -11.21 -23.79 15.45
CA CYS A 73 -10.37 -24.76 16.14
C CYS A 73 -10.52 -24.68 17.66
N LEU A 74 -10.63 -23.48 18.22
CA LEU A 74 -10.84 -23.30 19.66
C LEU A 74 -12.19 -23.84 20.12
N LYS A 75 -13.23 -23.73 19.30
CA LYS A 75 -14.55 -24.30 19.60
C LYS A 75 -14.50 -25.82 19.76
N HIS A 76 -13.58 -26.46 19.07
CA HIS A 76 -13.36 -27.90 19.12
C HIS A 76 -12.19 -28.28 20.02
N ASP A 77 -11.75 -27.37 20.88
CA ASP A 77 -10.64 -27.55 21.84
C ASP A 77 -9.32 -27.96 21.18
N MET A 78 -9.10 -27.48 19.93
CA MET A 78 -7.89 -27.74 19.17
C MET A 78 -6.95 -26.51 19.26
N LYS A 79 -6.36 -26.33 20.43
CA LYS A 79 -5.54 -25.14 20.74
C LYS A 79 -4.30 -24.99 19.85
N GLU A 80 -3.61 -26.09 19.57
CA GLU A 80 -2.41 -26.09 18.75
C GLU A 80 -2.73 -25.71 17.30
N ALA A 81 -3.81 -26.26 16.75
CA ALA A 81 -4.27 -25.91 15.40
C ALA A 81 -4.71 -24.45 15.32
N ALA A 82 -5.39 -23.96 16.36
CA ALA A 82 -5.78 -22.56 16.45
C ALA A 82 -4.56 -21.64 16.43
N MET A 83 -3.52 -21.98 17.22
CA MET A 83 -2.28 -21.20 17.25
C MET A 83 -1.64 -21.12 15.86
N LYS A 84 -1.57 -22.24 15.14
CA LYS A 84 -1.01 -22.27 13.79
C LYS A 84 -1.78 -21.36 12.82
N ASN A 85 -3.11 -21.34 12.92
CA ASN A 85 -3.94 -20.46 12.09
C ASN A 85 -3.71 -18.99 12.42
N TYR A 86 -3.63 -18.65 13.70
CA TYR A 86 -3.33 -17.26 14.11
C TYR A 86 -1.94 -16.82 13.69
N GLU A 87 -0.95 -17.70 13.76
CA GLU A 87 0.41 -17.43 13.27
C GLU A 87 0.45 -17.17 11.77
N LYS A 88 -0.34 -17.94 10.99
CA LYS A 88 -0.48 -17.67 9.55
C LYS A 88 -1.07 -16.29 9.27
N ALA A 89 -2.06 -15.90 10.08
CA ALA A 89 -2.67 -14.59 9.94
C ALA A 89 -1.65 -13.45 10.13
N VAL A 90 -0.81 -13.53 11.18
CA VAL A 90 0.22 -12.51 11.42
C VAL A 90 1.37 -12.58 10.42
N THR A 91 1.62 -13.73 9.84
CA THR A 91 2.60 -13.86 8.75
C THR A 91 2.13 -13.10 7.51
N LEU A 92 0.83 -13.19 7.18
CA LEU A 92 0.24 -12.47 6.06
C LEU A 92 0.12 -10.96 6.31
N CYS A 93 -0.25 -10.59 7.54
CA CYS A 93 -0.46 -9.20 7.92
C CYS A 93 0.12 -8.94 9.32
N PRO A 94 1.44 -8.63 9.43
CA PRO A 94 2.10 -8.44 10.73
C PRO A 94 1.52 -7.30 11.58
N LYS A 95 0.84 -6.35 10.95
CA LYS A 95 0.23 -5.21 11.64
C LYS A 95 -1.18 -5.48 12.16
N PHE A 96 -1.70 -6.68 11.94
CA PHE A 96 -3.08 -7.02 12.33
C PHE A 96 -3.17 -7.28 13.82
N LYS A 97 -3.59 -6.28 14.56
CA LYS A 97 -3.62 -6.28 16.03
C LYS A 97 -4.51 -7.37 16.63
N GLU A 98 -5.65 -7.65 16.00
CA GLU A 98 -6.60 -8.67 16.45
C GLU A 98 -5.95 -10.06 16.54
N ALA A 99 -5.18 -10.42 15.51
CA ALA A 99 -4.46 -11.69 15.47
C ALA A 99 -3.44 -11.79 16.63
N TRP A 100 -2.68 -10.73 16.86
CA TRP A 100 -1.72 -10.69 17.96
C TRP A 100 -2.38 -10.81 19.33
N LYS A 101 -3.53 -10.18 19.52
CA LYS A 101 -4.29 -10.29 20.76
C LYS A 101 -4.74 -11.74 21.01
N LYS A 102 -5.21 -12.41 19.98
CA LYS A 102 -5.65 -13.81 20.07
C LYS A 102 -4.50 -14.75 20.35
N ILE A 103 -3.35 -14.53 19.75
CA ILE A 103 -2.12 -15.29 20.00
C ILE A 103 -1.72 -15.15 21.48
N LYS A 104 -1.64 -13.93 21.98
CA LYS A 104 -1.27 -13.66 23.38
C LYS A 104 -2.22 -14.32 24.37
N LYS A 105 -3.52 -14.22 24.10
CA LYS A 105 -4.54 -14.84 24.94
C LYS A 105 -4.39 -16.36 24.97
N LEU A 106 -4.19 -16.98 23.82
CA LEU A 106 -4.03 -18.41 23.69
C LEU A 106 -2.73 -18.91 24.35
N GLU A 107 -1.63 -18.15 24.19
CA GLU A 107 -0.37 -18.45 24.88
C GLU A 107 -0.54 -18.50 26.39
N LYS A 108 -1.25 -17.53 26.96
CA LYS A 108 -1.56 -17.51 28.41
C LYS A 108 -2.33 -18.73 28.85
N GLU A 109 -3.33 -19.13 28.06
CA GLU A 109 -4.13 -20.33 28.37
C GLU A 109 -3.30 -21.61 28.33
N MET A 110 -2.39 -21.71 27.35
CA MET A 110 -1.49 -22.86 27.19
C MET A 110 -0.46 -22.93 28.31
N LEU A 111 0.00 -21.78 28.82
CA LEU A 111 0.99 -21.71 29.91
C LEU A 111 0.39 -21.98 31.29
N LYS A 112 -0.93 -21.90 31.47
CA LYS A 112 -1.61 -22.14 32.74
C LYS A 112 -1.66 -23.62 33.15
N ARG A 113 -1.17 -24.49 32.31
CA ARG A 113 -1.02 -25.91 32.66
C ARG A 113 0.34 -26.13 33.37
#